data_2141626bc45780f1f7cc7849c16a4cf9
#
_entry.id   2141626bc45780f1f7cc7849c16a4cf9
#
_cell.length_a   1.000
_cell.length_b   1.000
_cell.length_c   1.000
_cell.angle_alpha   90.00
_cell.angle_beta   90.00
_cell.angle_gamma   90.00
#
_symmetry.space_group_name_H-M   'P 1'
#
loop_
_entity.id
_entity.type
_entity.pdbx_description
1 polymer ?
#
loop_
_entity_poly.entity_id
_entity_poly.type
_entity_poly.pdbx_seq_one_letter_code
_entity_poly.pdbx_strand_id
1 'polypeptide(L)'
;IWPITVATTILKPGGYNRLYQMVEKVEPMVYKPFGGTDTQAICEMSAASHTDVHHVKPIKPLPSRKSDKQVPWIDCFSAPCKGGCPIAQDIPEYMELCNKGLYGPALKLITEKNPLPFLTGTICAHRCQTKCSRNFYDESVRIRDTKLLAAQKGYNALMASIKLPERVAGKKVAIIGGGPTG
;
A
#
# COMPACT_ATOMS: atom_id res chain seq x y z
N ILE A 1 27.89 -14.24 7.82
CA ILE A 1 27.31 -13.56 8.99
C ILE A 1 26.88 -14.60 9.99
N TRP A 2 27.49 -14.64 11.16
CA TRP A 2 27.17 -15.55 12.24
C TRP A 2 26.96 -14.75 13.54
N PRO A 3 25.90 -15.02 14.30
CA PRO A 3 24.74 -15.89 14.02
C PRO A 3 23.78 -15.29 12.97
N ILE A 4 22.96 -16.14 12.33
CA ILE A 4 21.89 -15.69 11.43
C ILE A 4 20.64 -15.46 12.27
N THR A 5 20.07 -14.26 12.18
CA THR A 5 18.83 -13.91 12.88
C THR A 5 17.68 -13.83 11.89
N VAL A 6 16.60 -14.54 12.18
CA VAL A 6 15.35 -14.50 11.41
C VAL A 6 14.21 -14.09 12.34
N ALA A 7 13.37 -13.17 11.89
CA ALA A 7 12.24 -12.69 12.69
C ALA A 7 10.90 -12.82 11.92
N THR A 8 10.66 -11.94 10.98
CA THR A 8 9.36 -11.84 10.27
C THR A 8 8.99 -13.10 9.49
N THR A 9 9.96 -13.85 8.99
CA THR A 9 9.70 -15.08 8.21
C THR A 9 9.04 -16.16 9.07
N ILE A 10 9.42 -16.27 10.34
CA ILE A 10 8.85 -17.27 11.27
C ILE A 10 7.42 -16.91 11.65
N LEU A 11 7.11 -15.62 11.72
CA LEU A 11 5.79 -15.13 12.10
C LEU A 11 4.73 -15.26 10.99
N LYS A 12 5.16 -15.56 9.76
CA LYS A 12 4.23 -15.78 8.63
C LYS A 12 3.70 -17.21 8.62
N PRO A 13 2.51 -17.45 8.06
CA PRO A 13 2.03 -18.81 7.83
C PRO A 13 3.07 -19.67 7.11
N GLY A 14 3.41 -20.84 7.65
CA GLY A 14 4.47 -21.70 7.14
C GLY A 14 5.89 -21.33 7.60
N GLY A 15 6.04 -20.34 8.48
CA GLY A 15 7.36 -19.87 8.94
C GLY A 15 8.20 -20.92 9.65
N TYR A 16 7.56 -21.81 10.42
CA TYR A 16 8.27 -22.92 11.07
C TYR A 16 8.82 -23.93 10.05
N ASN A 17 8.11 -24.20 8.97
CA ASN A 17 8.63 -25.04 7.88
C ASN A 17 9.86 -24.40 7.23
N ARG A 18 9.90 -23.07 7.15
CA ARG A 18 11.09 -22.34 6.71
C ARG A 18 12.28 -22.54 7.64
N LEU A 19 12.04 -22.50 8.93
CA LEU A 19 13.08 -22.75 9.92
C LEU A 19 13.66 -24.14 9.75
N TYR A 20 12.82 -25.18 9.60
CA TYR A 20 13.26 -26.55 9.32
C TYR A 20 14.12 -26.63 8.05
N GLN A 21 13.66 -26.04 6.94
CA GLN A 21 14.44 -26.00 5.71
C GLN A 21 15.81 -25.34 5.88
N MET A 22 15.86 -24.26 6.66
CA MET A 22 17.12 -23.58 6.94
C MET A 22 18.05 -24.48 7.77
N VAL A 23 17.51 -25.18 8.77
CA VAL A 23 18.27 -26.12 9.60
C VAL A 23 18.78 -27.27 8.76
N GLU A 24 17.94 -27.94 7.96
CA GLU A 24 18.32 -29.02 7.06
C GLU A 24 19.43 -28.64 6.08
N LYS A 25 19.43 -27.38 5.63
CA LYS A 25 20.48 -26.88 4.73
C LYS A 25 21.78 -26.55 5.44
N VAL A 26 21.72 -26.15 6.70
CA VAL A 26 22.88 -25.68 7.47
C VAL A 26 23.55 -26.88 8.21
N GLU A 27 22.75 -27.84 8.67
CA GLU A 27 23.21 -28.97 9.46
C GLU A 27 24.37 -29.80 8.79
N PRO A 28 24.32 -30.13 7.47
CA PRO A 28 25.40 -30.81 6.80
C PRO A 28 26.58 -29.91 6.45
N MET A 29 26.53 -28.61 6.70
CA MET A 29 27.57 -27.67 6.31
C MET A 29 28.72 -27.70 7.31
N VAL A 30 29.93 -27.96 6.81
CA VAL A 30 31.15 -27.74 7.58
C VAL A 30 31.40 -26.23 7.69
N TYR A 31 31.62 -25.75 8.91
CA TYR A 31 31.96 -24.36 9.14
C TYR A 31 33.18 -23.95 8.29
N LYS A 32 33.00 -22.91 7.51
CA LYS A 32 34.07 -22.25 6.77
C LYS A 32 34.03 -20.74 7.11
N PRO A 33 35.21 -20.12 7.25
CA PRO A 33 35.27 -18.66 7.35
C PRO A 33 34.54 -18.00 6.17
N PHE A 34 33.94 -16.82 6.41
CA PHE A 34 33.29 -16.11 5.34
C PHE A 34 34.29 -15.71 4.26
N GLY A 35 34.15 -16.29 3.08
CA GLY A 35 35.02 -16.08 1.91
C GLY A 35 34.46 -15.10 0.87
N GLY A 36 33.35 -14.41 1.19
CA GLY A 36 32.65 -13.53 0.26
C GLY A 36 31.24 -14.02 -0.06
N THR A 37 30.50 -13.22 -0.82
CA THR A 37 29.13 -13.53 -1.26
C THR A 37 29.19 -14.43 -2.48
N ASP A 38 28.59 -15.63 -2.39
CA ASP A 38 28.39 -16.51 -3.52
C ASP A 38 27.21 -16.00 -4.39
N THR A 39 27.54 -15.24 -5.42
CA THR A 39 26.57 -14.65 -6.34
C THR A 39 25.86 -15.70 -7.18
N GLN A 40 26.53 -16.80 -7.51
CA GLN A 40 25.94 -17.88 -8.29
C GLN A 40 24.85 -18.60 -7.47
N ALA A 41 25.13 -18.95 -6.22
CA ALA A 41 24.14 -19.55 -5.33
C ALA A 41 22.93 -18.64 -5.09
N ILE A 42 23.14 -17.32 -5.04
CA ILE A 42 22.04 -16.35 -4.92
C ILE A 42 21.18 -16.34 -6.19
N CYS A 43 21.79 -16.36 -7.37
CA CYS A 43 21.04 -16.41 -8.64
C CYS A 43 20.26 -17.71 -8.78
N GLU A 44 20.85 -18.85 -8.43
CA GLU A 44 20.18 -20.15 -8.44
C GLU A 44 19.00 -20.19 -7.46
N MET A 45 19.17 -19.69 -6.26
CA MET A 45 18.11 -19.57 -5.27
C MET A 45 16.98 -18.63 -5.74
N SER A 46 17.34 -17.51 -6.37
CA SER A 46 16.37 -16.58 -6.94
C SER A 46 15.53 -17.25 -8.04
N ALA A 47 16.16 -17.97 -8.95
CA ALA A 47 15.47 -18.71 -10.01
C ALA A 47 14.58 -19.83 -9.42
N ALA A 48 15.06 -20.60 -8.47
CA ALA A 48 14.32 -21.66 -7.80
C ALA A 48 13.12 -21.14 -6.99
N SER A 49 13.19 -19.90 -6.49
CA SER A 49 12.13 -19.32 -5.66
C SER A 49 10.78 -19.19 -6.36
N HIS A 50 10.76 -19.13 -7.68
CA HIS A 50 9.52 -19.03 -8.48
C HIS A 50 8.72 -20.35 -8.52
N THR A 51 9.38 -21.49 -8.30
CA THR A 51 8.77 -22.82 -8.32
C THR A 51 8.77 -23.52 -6.97
N ASP A 52 9.53 -23.01 -6.02
CA ASP A 52 9.61 -23.57 -4.67
C ASP A 52 8.26 -23.43 -3.96
N VAL A 53 7.66 -24.57 -3.58
CA VAL A 53 6.38 -24.66 -2.86
C VAL A 53 6.34 -23.87 -1.56
N HIS A 54 7.48 -23.59 -0.96
CA HIS A 54 7.58 -22.79 0.26
C HIS A 54 7.63 -21.27 -0.03
N HIS A 55 7.95 -20.87 -1.26
CA HIS A 55 7.96 -19.47 -1.70
C HIS A 55 6.70 -19.11 -2.47
N VAL A 56 6.18 -20.04 -3.24
CA VAL A 56 4.95 -19.83 -4.03
C VAL A 56 3.75 -20.14 -3.16
N LYS A 57 2.95 -19.13 -2.87
CA LYS A 57 1.66 -19.34 -2.20
C LYS A 57 0.64 -19.81 -3.24
N PRO A 58 -0.14 -20.86 -2.96
CA PRO A 58 -1.25 -21.21 -3.83
C PRO A 58 -2.21 -20.01 -3.92
N ILE A 59 -2.52 -19.61 -5.15
CA ILE A 59 -3.53 -18.58 -5.39
C ILE A 59 -4.87 -19.24 -5.06
N LYS A 60 -5.48 -18.80 -3.96
CA LYS A 60 -6.86 -19.15 -3.64
C LYS A 60 -7.76 -18.26 -4.50
N PRO A 61 -8.52 -18.80 -5.43
CA PRO A 61 -9.46 -18.01 -6.18
C PRO A 61 -10.46 -17.39 -5.21
N LEU A 62 -10.57 -16.07 -5.23
CA LEU A 62 -11.61 -15.38 -4.49
C LEU A 62 -12.95 -15.70 -5.19
N PRO A 63 -14.01 -16.02 -4.43
CA PRO A 63 -15.32 -16.19 -5.04
C PRO A 63 -15.71 -14.90 -5.75
N SER A 64 -16.22 -15.04 -6.97
CA SER A 64 -16.72 -13.91 -7.74
C SER A 64 -17.85 -13.23 -6.96
N ARG A 65 -17.76 -11.92 -6.81
CA ARG A 65 -18.84 -11.09 -6.26
C ARG A 65 -19.74 -10.53 -7.35
N LYS A 66 -19.43 -10.82 -8.58
CA LYS A 66 -20.19 -10.31 -9.74
C LYS A 66 -21.55 -11.00 -9.77
N SER A 67 -22.56 -10.21 -10.00
CA SER A 67 -23.95 -10.65 -10.12
C SER A 67 -24.44 -10.33 -11.52
N ASP A 68 -25.07 -11.29 -12.17
CA ASP A 68 -25.82 -11.14 -13.40
C ASP A 68 -27.27 -10.66 -13.16
N LYS A 69 -27.69 -10.62 -11.89
CA LYS A 69 -28.98 -10.10 -11.48
C LYS A 69 -28.96 -8.58 -11.33
N GLN A 70 -30.04 -7.94 -11.75
CA GLN A 70 -30.22 -6.53 -11.46
C GLN A 70 -30.23 -6.30 -9.95
N VAL A 71 -29.31 -5.45 -9.49
CA VAL A 71 -29.25 -5.06 -8.08
C VAL A 71 -30.29 -3.99 -7.83
N PRO A 72 -31.10 -4.08 -6.76
CA PRO A 72 -32.07 -3.04 -6.44
C PRO A 72 -31.36 -1.70 -6.20
N TRP A 73 -32.05 -0.60 -6.49
CA TRP A 73 -31.55 0.73 -6.17
C TRP A 73 -31.25 0.81 -4.68
N ILE A 74 -29.99 1.05 -4.37
CA ILE A 74 -29.53 1.27 -2.99
C ILE A 74 -29.33 2.76 -2.86
N ASP A 75 -30.14 3.39 -2.04
CA ASP A 75 -29.91 4.78 -1.67
C ASP A 75 -28.73 4.83 -0.69
N CYS A 76 -27.61 5.32 -1.17
CA CYS A 76 -26.35 5.30 -0.46
C CYS A 76 -26.00 6.73 -0.03
N PHE A 77 -26.41 7.12 1.16
CA PHE A 77 -26.07 8.43 1.75
C PHE A 77 -24.55 8.61 1.94
N SER A 78 -23.79 7.52 1.95
CA SER A 78 -22.35 7.55 2.07
C SER A 78 -21.74 6.49 1.17
N ALA A 79 -20.80 6.91 0.32
CA ALA A 79 -20.09 5.98 -0.55
C ALA A 79 -19.34 4.92 0.27
N PRO A 80 -19.52 3.60 -0.02
CA PRO A 80 -18.86 2.54 0.74
C PRO A 80 -17.32 2.64 0.74
N CYS A 81 -16.74 3.21 -0.30
CA CYS A 81 -15.30 3.48 -0.37
C CYS A 81 -14.83 4.48 0.69
N LYS A 82 -15.64 5.49 1.03
CA LYS A 82 -15.32 6.44 2.11
C LYS A 82 -15.28 5.72 3.46
N GLY A 83 -16.28 4.88 3.76
CA GLY A 83 -16.30 4.05 4.97
C GLY A 83 -15.22 2.97 5.00
N GLY A 84 -14.73 2.53 3.83
CA GLY A 84 -13.61 1.60 3.70
C GLY A 84 -12.23 2.24 3.85
N CYS A 85 -12.15 3.56 3.86
CA CYS A 85 -10.90 4.30 4.05
C CYS A 85 -10.66 4.57 5.54
N PRO A 86 -9.51 4.14 6.13
CA PRO A 86 -9.23 4.34 7.55
C PRO A 86 -9.25 5.81 8.00
N ILE A 87 -8.95 6.74 7.09
CA ILE A 87 -8.97 8.20 7.34
C ILE A 87 -10.18 8.89 6.72
N ALA A 88 -11.20 8.12 6.32
CA ALA A 88 -12.44 8.63 5.75
C ALA A 88 -12.27 9.71 4.68
N GLN A 89 -11.36 9.46 3.71
CA GLN A 89 -11.12 10.37 2.58
C GLN A 89 -12.39 10.58 1.77
N ASP A 90 -12.58 11.78 1.26
CA ASP A 90 -13.71 12.14 0.40
C ASP A 90 -13.47 11.66 -1.04
N ILE A 91 -13.47 10.32 -1.19
CA ILE A 91 -13.06 9.63 -2.41
C ILE A 91 -13.93 10.02 -3.62
N PRO A 92 -15.26 10.01 -3.56
CA PRO A 92 -16.07 10.38 -4.70
C PRO A 92 -15.77 11.78 -5.21
N GLU A 93 -15.56 12.74 -4.31
CA GLU A 93 -15.35 14.13 -4.67
C GLU A 93 -14.00 14.36 -5.35
N TYR A 94 -12.88 13.82 -4.80
CA TYR A 94 -11.62 13.99 -5.50
C TYR A 94 -11.54 13.18 -6.81
N MET A 95 -12.25 12.05 -6.91
CA MET A 95 -12.38 11.31 -8.17
C MET A 95 -13.08 12.13 -9.24
N GLU A 96 -14.16 12.82 -8.87
CA GLU A 96 -14.90 13.72 -9.76
C GLU A 96 -14.05 14.92 -10.20
N LEU A 97 -13.30 15.53 -9.27
CA LEU A 97 -12.36 16.59 -9.59
C LEU A 97 -11.27 16.12 -10.56
N CYS A 98 -10.72 14.93 -10.35
CA CYS A 98 -9.74 14.32 -11.26
C CYS A 98 -10.34 14.05 -12.64
N ASN A 99 -11.58 13.57 -12.71
CA ASN A 99 -12.29 13.34 -13.96
C ASN A 99 -12.46 14.63 -14.77
N LYS A 100 -12.68 15.75 -14.09
CA LYS A 100 -12.73 17.10 -14.70
C LYS A 100 -11.35 17.70 -15.01
N GLY A 101 -10.27 16.98 -14.74
CA GLY A 101 -8.90 17.48 -14.91
C GLY A 101 -8.45 18.48 -13.85
N LEU A 102 -9.23 18.69 -12.80
CA LEU A 102 -8.98 19.66 -11.72
C LEU A 102 -8.07 19.05 -10.64
N TYR A 103 -6.85 18.68 -11.01
CA TYR A 103 -5.91 17.98 -10.14
C TYR A 103 -5.43 18.79 -8.93
N GLY A 104 -5.28 20.10 -9.07
CA GLY A 104 -4.93 20.99 -7.94
C GLY A 104 -5.98 20.97 -6.82
N PRO A 105 -7.25 21.28 -7.11
CA PRO A 105 -8.36 21.13 -6.18
C PRO A 105 -8.51 19.71 -5.62
N ALA A 106 -8.36 18.68 -6.47
CA ALA A 106 -8.40 17.29 -6.01
C ALA A 106 -7.31 17.00 -4.98
N LEU A 107 -6.08 17.43 -5.24
CA LEU A 107 -4.98 17.26 -4.31
C LEU A 107 -5.19 18.04 -3.01
N LYS A 108 -5.70 19.26 -3.08
CA LYS A 108 -6.05 20.04 -1.90
C LYS A 108 -7.03 19.29 -1.00
N LEU A 109 -8.10 18.75 -1.57
CA LEU A 109 -9.08 17.95 -0.84
C LEU A 109 -8.45 16.68 -0.22
N ILE A 110 -7.58 16.01 -0.97
CA ILE A 110 -6.86 14.84 -0.47
C ILE A 110 -5.99 15.20 0.74
N THR A 111 -5.27 16.33 0.68
CA THR A 111 -4.33 16.73 1.72
C THR A 111 -4.98 17.22 3.01
N GLU A 112 -6.27 17.51 3.02
CA GLU A 112 -7.02 17.82 4.25
C GLU A 112 -6.98 16.67 5.27
N LYS A 113 -6.89 15.42 4.80
CA LYS A 113 -6.87 14.20 5.64
C LYS A 113 -5.67 13.33 5.43
N ASN A 114 -4.89 13.57 4.39
CA ASN A 114 -3.76 12.74 3.99
C ASN A 114 -2.56 13.60 3.63
N PRO A 115 -1.66 13.86 4.59
CA PRO A 115 -0.51 14.74 4.37
C PRO A 115 0.54 14.14 3.41
N LEU A 116 0.50 12.83 3.16
CA LEU A 116 1.48 12.14 2.33
C LEU A 116 0.85 11.43 1.11
N PRO A 117 0.22 12.19 0.18
CA PRO A 117 -0.53 11.61 -0.92
C PRO A 117 0.32 10.80 -1.92
N PHE A 118 1.57 11.17 -2.15
CA PHE A 118 2.49 10.40 -2.97
C PHE A 118 2.79 9.02 -2.37
N LEU A 119 3.15 9.00 -1.09
CA LEU A 119 3.45 7.78 -0.38
C LEU A 119 2.23 6.85 -0.33
N THR A 120 1.10 7.38 0.12
CA THR A 120 -0.14 6.60 0.23
C THR A 120 -0.76 6.27 -1.13
N GLY A 121 -0.46 7.05 -2.17
CA GLY A 121 -0.80 6.72 -3.55
C GLY A 121 -0.05 5.52 -4.09
N THR A 122 1.12 5.21 -3.50
CA THR A 122 1.98 4.09 -3.92
C THR A 122 1.77 2.86 -3.06
N ILE A 123 1.82 2.98 -1.72
CA ILE A 123 1.88 1.82 -0.82
C ILE A 123 0.60 1.54 -0.03
N CYS A 124 -0.45 2.35 -0.17
CA CYS A 124 -1.71 2.13 0.53
C CYS A 124 -2.31 0.75 0.18
N ALA A 125 -2.78 0.02 1.18
CA ALA A 125 -3.47 -1.26 1.00
C ALA A 125 -4.84 -1.14 0.30
N HIS A 126 -5.26 0.05 -0.09
CA HIS A 126 -6.46 0.40 -0.87
C HIS A 126 -7.74 -0.36 -0.47
N ARG A 127 -7.97 -0.51 0.84
CA ARG A 127 -9.18 -1.17 1.38
C ARG A 127 -10.49 -0.56 0.88
N CYS A 128 -10.47 0.71 0.50
CA CYS A 128 -11.59 1.38 -0.15
C CYS A 128 -12.02 0.70 -1.45
N GLN A 129 -11.07 0.18 -2.24
CA GLN A 129 -11.37 -0.52 -3.49
C GLN A 129 -12.08 -1.85 -3.24
N THR A 130 -11.82 -2.54 -2.14
CA THR A 130 -12.55 -3.77 -1.79
C THR A 130 -14.01 -3.50 -1.38
N LYS A 131 -14.32 -2.28 -0.99
CA LYS A 131 -15.68 -1.83 -0.64
C LYS A 131 -16.40 -1.13 -1.79
N CYS A 132 -15.75 -0.99 -2.94
CA CYS A 132 -16.35 -0.34 -4.09
C CYS A 132 -17.56 -1.12 -4.58
N SER A 133 -18.71 -0.44 -4.74
CA SER A 133 -19.95 -1.06 -5.23
C SER A 133 -19.83 -1.57 -6.66
N ARG A 134 -18.92 -1.02 -7.47
CA ARG A 134 -18.66 -1.55 -8.82
C ARG A 134 -18.17 -2.99 -8.82
N ASN A 135 -17.60 -3.50 -7.73
CA ASN A 135 -17.21 -4.91 -7.62
C ASN A 135 -18.37 -5.90 -7.83
N PHE A 136 -19.61 -5.42 -7.73
CA PHE A 136 -20.80 -6.25 -8.04
C PHE A 136 -21.06 -6.43 -9.54
N TYR A 137 -20.48 -5.55 -10.37
CA TYR A 137 -20.73 -5.52 -11.81
C TYR A 137 -19.48 -5.79 -12.64
N ASP A 138 -18.40 -5.05 -12.33
CA ASP A 138 -17.13 -5.11 -13.05
C ASP A 138 -15.97 -5.01 -12.04
N GLU A 139 -15.03 -4.11 -12.24
CA GLU A 139 -13.90 -3.90 -11.34
C GLU A 139 -14.05 -2.62 -10.53
N SER A 140 -13.44 -2.60 -9.37
CA SER A 140 -13.39 -1.41 -8.54
C SER A 140 -12.72 -0.25 -9.28
N VAL A 141 -13.18 0.96 -8.97
CA VAL A 141 -12.49 2.18 -9.44
C VAL A 141 -11.06 2.20 -8.92
N ARG A 142 -10.11 2.61 -9.74
CA ARG A 142 -8.67 2.71 -9.39
C ARG A 142 -8.39 3.90 -8.48
N ILE A 143 -8.93 3.84 -7.27
CA ILE A 143 -8.90 4.93 -6.29
C ILE A 143 -7.47 5.32 -5.91
N ARG A 144 -6.60 4.32 -5.65
CA ARG A 144 -5.21 4.56 -5.27
C ARG A 144 -4.41 5.22 -6.39
N ASP A 145 -4.58 4.73 -7.60
CA ASP A 145 -3.85 5.23 -8.77
C ASP A 145 -4.29 6.66 -9.11
N THR A 146 -5.59 6.94 -9.01
CA THR A 146 -6.13 8.31 -9.20
C THR A 146 -5.62 9.27 -8.13
N LYS A 147 -5.50 8.83 -6.88
CA LYS A 147 -4.89 9.64 -5.82
C LYS A 147 -3.43 9.98 -6.14
N LEU A 148 -2.65 9.01 -6.61
CA LEU A 148 -1.27 9.24 -7.04
C LEU A 148 -1.20 10.21 -8.22
N LEU A 149 -2.09 10.03 -9.20
CA LEU A 149 -2.20 10.93 -10.37
C LEU A 149 -2.52 12.36 -9.94
N ALA A 150 -3.46 12.53 -9.01
CA ALA A 150 -3.79 13.84 -8.44
C ALA A 150 -2.58 14.48 -7.76
N ALA A 151 -1.81 13.69 -6.99
CA ALA A 151 -0.59 14.15 -6.35
C ALA A 151 0.46 14.61 -7.38
N GLN A 152 0.70 13.81 -8.40
CA GLN A 152 1.70 14.10 -9.44
C GLN A 152 1.33 15.34 -10.26
N LYS A 153 0.08 15.45 -10.70
CA LYS A 153 -0.37 16.55 -11.57
C LYS A 153 -0.79 17.80 -10.80
N GLY A 154 -1.27 17.66 -9.58
CA GLY A 154 -1.78 18.76 -8.76
C GLY A 154 -0.72 19.45 -7.90
N TYR A 155 0.46 18.86 -7.74
CA TYR A 155 1.48 19.31 -6.79
C TYR A 155 1.86 20.78 -6.94
N ASN A 156 2.26 21.18 -8.14
CA ASN A 156 2.72 22.56 -8.39
C ASN A 156 1.61 23.57 -8.14
N ALA A 157 0.37 23.26 -8.55
CA ALA A 157 -0.77 24.14 -8.32
C ALA A 157 -1.11 24.26 -6.83
N LEU A 158 -1.03 23.16 -6.10
CA LEU A 158 -1.24 23.16 -4.65
C LEU A 158 -0.15 23.99 -3.95
N MET A 159 1.13 23.76 -4.27
CA MET A 159 2.24 24.49 -3.65
C MET A 159 2.16 25.99 -3.91
N ALA A 160 1.77 26.40 -5.12
CA ALA A 160 1.58 27.81 -5.45
C ALA A 160 0.40 28.45 -4.68
N SER A 161 -0.57 27.66 -4.26
CA SER A 161 -1.76 28.14 -3.53
C SER A 161 -1.56 28.25 -2.01
N ILE A 162 -0.51 27.62 -1.46
CA ILE A 162 -0.23 27.61 -0.01
C ILE A 162 0.23 29.01 0.41
N LYS A 163 -0.50 29.58 1.35
CA LYS A 163 -0.09 30.79 2.05
C LYS A 163 0.45 30.42 3.42
N LEU A 164 1.57 31.01 3.80
CA LEU A 164 2.07 30.85 5.16
C LEU A 164 1.05 31.40 6.13
N PRO A 165 0.68 30.68 7.20
CA PRO A 165 -0.21 31.19 8.22
C PRO A 165 0.44 32.38 8.96
N GLU A 166 -0.39 33.30 9.42
CA GLU A 166 0.10 34.36 10.28
C GLU A 166 0.78 33.79 11.53
N ARG A 167 1.91 34.36 11.89
CA ARG A 167 2.66 33.92 13.08
C ARG A 167 1.88 34.28 14.33
N VAL A 168 1.34 33.27 15.00
CA VAL A 168 0.74 33.47 16.33
C VAL A 168 1.89 33.57 17.33
N ALA A 169 2.06 34.74 17.93
CA ALA A 169 3.08 34.98 18.95
C ALA A 169 2.76 34.17 20.23
N GLY A 170 3.78 33.56 20.84
CA GLY A 170 3.73 33.09 22.23
C GLY A 170 4.26 31.71 22.51
N LYS A 171 4.08 30.69 21.66
CA LYS A 171 4.57 29.33 21.92
C LYS A 171 5.52 28.86 20.82
N LYS A 172 6.66 28.30 21.23
CA LYS A 172 7.61 27.66 20.30
C LYS A 172 7.32 26.16 20.30
N VAL A 173 7.11 25.58 19.13
CA VAL A 173 6.91 24.14 18.93
C VAL A 173 8.05 23.65 18.04
N ALA A 174 8.72 22.59 18.47
CA ALA A 174 9.70 21.88 17.66
C ALA A 174 9.10 20.55 17.21
N ILE A 175 9.22 20.25 15.92
CA ILE A 175 8.81 18.97 15.34
C ILE A 175 10.10 18.24 14.96
N ILE A 176 10.27 17.03 15.50
CA ILE A 176 11.43 16.18 15.22
C ILE A 176 10.98 15.06 14.27
N GLY A 177 11.46 15.11 13.04
CA GLY A 177 11.14 14.16 12.00
C GLY A 177 10.17 14.72 10.94
N GLY A 178 10.11 14.08 9.80
CA GLY A 178 9.24 14.40 8.65
C GLY A 178 8.33 13.23 8.28
N GLY A 179 7.91 12.44 9.26
CA GLY A 179 7.00 11.31 9.09
C GLY A 179 5.52 11.69 9.18
N PRO A 180 4.61 10.69 9.22
CA PRO A 180 3.16 10.93 9.29
C PRO A 180 2.71 11.65 10.56
N THR A 181 3.52 11.67 11.59
CA THR A 181 3.23 12.27 12.91
C THR A 181 4.12 13.45 13.25
N GLY A 182 5.08 13.79 12.39
CA GLY A 182 6.02 14.90 12.59
C GLY A 182 6.19 15.75 11.39
#